data_a860503161f913e3189a5ef38d13ef77
#
_entry.id   a860503161f913e3189a5ef38d13ef77
#
_cell.length_a   1.000
_cell.length_b   1.000
_cell.length_c   1.000
_cell.angle_alpha   90.00
_cell.angle_beta   90.00
_cell.angle_gamma   90.00
#
_symmetry.space_group_name_H-M   'P 1'
#
loop_
_entity.id
_entity.type
_entity.pdbx_description
1 polymer ?
#
loop_
_entity_poly.entity_id
_entity_poly.type
_entity_poly.pdbx_seq_one_letter_code
_entity_poly.pdbx_strand_id
1 'polypeptide(L)'
;MATCRSATASDPGLRRGRNEDRVWADDARGAWLVVDGLGGHPAGDRAAEIAIQTIPKELEEDSAGTAEGRVRRAITAANNRIYEAGENDPETRGMACVLTLALLEGQRITVGHVGDSRLYLIWNGVVRKITPDHSPVGVKEDRGEISELDAMRHPRRNEVFRDAGTRWRTPEEEGFIEVRSFLFHADAAILLCTDGLSDVLTSAEIAAIVDEFDGEAEHTAARLVEAANSAGGVDNISVVFVAGPEFAGSASAVAADARARHATTRPLQRGWARMWWRRFPWLLAGLAAGMASWAALEHVVAIPPAPMRHTIPATPETLNRVLSSVHAGDTVQLAPGHYASPFRLPNGVGLIGPKTGDAVVDSVPRQ
;
A
#
# COMPACT_ATOMS: atom_id res chain seq x y z
N MET A 1 -23.89 9.85 11.59
CA MET A 1 -22.72 8.96 11.43
C MET A 1 -21.49 9.83 11.51
N ALA A 2 -20.43 9.40 12.19
CA ALA A 2 -19.17 10.13 12.15
C ALA A 2 -18.65 10.10 10.69
N THR A 3 -18.29 11.26 10.15
CA THR A 3 -17.85 11.43 8.78
C THR A 3 -16.35 11.13 8.66
N CYS A 4 -15.91 10.61 7.52
CA CYS A 4 -14.50 10.56 7.19
C CYS A 4 -13.89 11.98 7.21
N ARG A 5 -12.58 12.05 7.42
CA ARG A 5 -11.81 13.29 7.33
C ARG A 5 -10.81 13.12 6.21
N SER A 6 -10.95 13.90 5.15
CA SER A 6 -10.01 13.84 4.04
C SER A 6 -9.24 15.14 3.88
N ALA A 7 -8.06 15.03 3.29
CA ALA A 7 -7.28 16.15 2.83
C ALA A 7 -6.62 15.84 1.51
N THR A 8 -6.40 16.88 0.72
CA THR A 8 -5.71 16.82 -0.54
C THR A 8 -4.40 17.61 -0.46
N ALA A 9 -3.35 17.10 -1.09
CA ALA A 9 -2.14 17.86 -1.32
C ALA A 9 -1.64 17.59 -2.76
N SER A 10 -1.14 18.61 -3.43
CA SER A 10 -0.63 18.50 -4.78
C SER A 10 0.51 19.49 -4.99
N ASP A 11 1.61 19.04 -5.61
CA ASP A 11 2.82 19.79 -5.84
C ASP A 11 3.40 19.47 -7.23
N PRO A 12 3.92 20.44 -8.00
CA PRO A 12 4.49 20.17 -9.31
C PRO A 12 5.75 19.29 -9.26
N GLY A 13 6.29 19.01 -8.08
CA GLY A 13 7.58 18.36 -7.94
C GLY A 13 8.75 19.29 -8.23
N LEU A 14 9.97 18.73 -8.20
CA LEU A 14 11.19 19.52 -8.37
C LEU A 14 11.72 19.54 -9.81
N ARG A 15 11.15 18.74 -10.70
CA ARG A 15 11.62 18.53 -12.09
C ARG A 15 10.65 19.01 -13.15
N ARG A 16 9.36 19.08 -12.83
CA ARG A 16 8.31 19.51 -13.76
C ARG A 16 8.09 21.01 -13.67
N GLY A 17 7.85 21.66 -14.80
CA GLY A 17 7.57 23.11 -14.85
C GLY A 17 6.12 23.47 -14.56
N ARG A 18 5.22 22.50 -14.62
CA ARG A 18 3.77 22.63 -14.39
C ARG A 18 3.24 21.42 -13.66
N ASN A 19 2.08 21.59 -13.03
CA ASN A 19 1.34 20.52 -12.41
C ASN A 19 0.15 20.14 -13.31
N GLU A 20 0.22 18.97 -13.93
CA GLU A 20 -0.83 18.39 -14.79
C GLU A 20 -1.77 17.47 -14.00
N ASP A 21 -1.49 17.24 -12.71
CA ASP A 21 -2.36 16.48 -11.79
C ASP A 21 -3.55 17.33 -11.32
N ARG A 22 -4.66 16.64 -10.99
CA ARG A 22 -5.80 17.21 -10.29
C ARG A 22 -6.29 16.27 -9.20
N VAL A 23 -6.76 16.86 -8.11
CA VAL A 23 -7.33 16.13 -6.97
C VAL A 23 -8.66 16.74 -6.57
N TRP A 24 -9.55 15.90 -6.07
CA TRP A 24 -10.83 16.33 -5.53
C TRP A 24 -11.28 15.42 -4.38
N ALA A 25 -11.91 16.03 -3.38
CA ALA A 25 -12.44 15.36 -2.21
C ALA A 25 -13.79 15.96 -1.81
N ASP A 26 -14.77 15.10 -1.52
CA ASP A 26 -16.08 15.47 -0.99
C ASP A 26 -16.49 14.46 0.10
N ASP A 27 -16.19 14.79 1.34
CA ASP A 27 -16.49 13.94 2.50
C ASP A 27 -17.99 13.80 2.73
N ALA A 28 -18.78 14.80 2.33
CA ALA A 28 -20.23 14.76 2.50
C ALA A 28 -20.87 13.71 1.57
N ARG A 29 -20.30 13.53 0.37
CA ARG A 29 -20.69 12.47 -0.57
C ARG A 29 -19.92 11.17 -0.36
N GLY A 30 -18.80 11.21 0.35
CA GLY A 30 -17.88 10.09 0.45
C GLY A 30 -17.19 9.78 -0.88
N ALA A 31 -16.77 10.80 -1.61
CA ALA A 31 -16.17 10.63 -2.94
C ALA A 31 -14.82 11.35 -3.04
N TRP A 32 -13.81 10.66 -3.60
CA TRP A 32 -12.43 11.13 -3.68
C TRP A 32 -11.82 10.73 -5.01
N LEU A 33 -11.05 11.63 -5.62
CA LEU A 33 -10.53 11.47 -6.97
C LEU A 33 -9.10 12.02 -7.08
N VAL A 34 -8.22 11.25 -7.72
CA VAL A 34 -6.94 11.72 -8.27
C VAL A 34 -6.94 11.53 -9.77
N VAL A 35 -6.37 12.49 -10.48
CA VAL A 35 -6.23 12.47 -11.94
C VAL A 35 -4.82 12.95 -12.29
N ASP A 36 -4.15 12.20 -13.16
CA ASP A 36 -2.83 12.53 -13.68
C ASP A 36 -2.93 12.70 -15.20
N GLY A 37 -2.52 13.86 -15.68
CA GLY A 37 -2.63 14.24 -17.08
C GLY A 37 -1.50 13.69 -17.93
N LEU A 38 -1.83 12.91 -18.95
CA LEU A 38 -0.86 12.31 -19.85
C LEU A 38 -0.64 13.15 -21.13
N GLY A 39 0.58 13.11 -21.64
CA GLY A 39 0.90 13.63 -22.97
C GLY A 39 1.74 14.90 -23.02
N GLY A 40 2.10 15.45 -21.87
CA GLY A 40 2.96 16.65 -21.75
C GLY A 40 2.44 17.84 -22.57
N HIS A 41 2.19 18.99 -21.96
CA HIS A 41 1.81 20.28 -22.53
C HIS A 41 0.95 20.41 -23.79
N PRO A 42 -0.04 21.17 -23.81
CA PRO A 42 -1.04 21.54 -22.83
C PRO A 42 -2.09 20.44 -22.65
N ALA A 43 -1.84 19.31 -23.28
CA ALA A 43 -2.81 18.23 -23.44
C ALA A 43 -3.14 17.52 -22.12
N GLY A 44 -2.12 17.17 -21.31
CA GLY A 44 -2.32 16.49 -20.03
C GLY A 44 -3.09 17.34 -19.02
N ASP A 45 -2.68 18.59 -18.84
CA ASP A 45 -3.37 19.56 -17.97
C ASP A 45 -4.85 19.73 -18.36
N ARG A 46 -5.15 19.82 -19.67
CA ARG A 46 -6.51 19.96 -20.16
C ARG A 46 -7.35 18.71 -19.93
N ALA A 47 -6.77 17.52 -20.15
CA ALA A 47 -7.46 16.25 -19.89
C ALA A 47 -7.82 16.10 -18.42
N ALA A 48 -6.87 16.35 -17.52
CA ALA A 48 -7.09 16.29 -16.08
C ALA A 48 -8.14 17.33 -15.62
N GLU A 49 -8.12 18.54 -16.18
CA GLU A 49 -9.11 19.59 -15.89
C GLU A 49 -10.53 19.15 -16.30
N ILE A 50 -10.69 18.54 -17.49
CA ILE A 50 -11.99 18.05 -17.94
C ILE A 50 -12.47 16.90 -17.03
N ALA A 51 -11.58 15.99 -16.64
CA ALA A 51 -11.95 14.89 -15.75
C ALA A 51 -12.43 15.38 -14.39
N ILE A 52 -11.67 16.31 -13.76
CA ILE A 52 -12.00 16.83 -12.43
C ILE A 52 -13.29 17.67 -12.42
N GLN A 53 -13.66 18.29 -13.53
CA GLN A 53 -14.93 19.01 -13.68
C GLN A 53 -16.11 18.06 -13.97
N THR A 54 -15.85 16.98 -14.70
CA THR A 54 -16.93 16.08 -15.16
C THR A 54 -17.34 15.07 -14.10
N ILE A 55 -16.39 14.37 -13.49
CA ILE A 55 -16.70 13.25 -12.57
C ILE A 55 -17.53 13.70 -11.37
N PRO A 56 -17.18 14.78 -10.63
CA PRO A 56 -18.01 15.26 -9.53
C PRO A 56 -19.42 15.62 -9.95
N LYS A 57 -19.58 16.26 -11.09
CA LYS A 57 -20.88 16.66 -11.63
C LYS A 57 -21.76 15.45 -11.98
N GLU A 58 -21.20 14.45 -12.64
CA GLU A 58 -21.91 13.21 -12.97
C GLU A 58 -22.35 12.45 -11.70
N LEU A 59 -21.50 12.41 -10.66
CA LEU A 59 -21.85 11.82 -9.37
C LEU A 59 -22.94 12.59 -8.62
N GLU A 60 -23.06 13.90 -8.85
CA GLU A 60 -24.11 14.75 -8.28
C GLU A 60 -25.45 14.55 -8.98
N GLU A 61 -25.42 14.54 -10.32
CA GLU A 61 -26.63 14.47 -11.15
C GLU A 61 -27.22 13.06 -11.18
N ASP A 62 -26.36 12.02 -11.08
CA ASP A 62 -26.76 10.63 -11.15
C ASP A 62 -26.59 9.89 -9.81
N SER A 63 -27.66 9.87 -9.04
CA SER A 63 -27.72 9.10 -7.79
C SER A 63 -28.36 7.71 -7.96
N ALA A 64 -28.77 7.35 -9.18
CA ALA A 64 -29.50 6.11 -9.44
C ALA A 64 -28.57 4.90 -9.69
N GLY A 65 -29.03 3.73 -9.28
CA GLY A 65 -28.32 2.46 -9.52
C GLY A 65 -27.27 2.11 -8.47
N THR A 66 -26.40 1.18 -8.83
CA THR A 66 -25.31 0.70 -7.94
C THR A 66 -24.12 1.65 -7.94
N ALA A 67 -23.33 1.64 -6.85
CA ALA A 67 -22.08 2.38 -6.79
C ALA A 67 -21.16 2.09 -7.98
N GLU A 68 -21.04 0.82 -8.39
CA GLU A 68 -20.29 0.43 -9.57
C GLU A 68 -20.80 1.10 -10.85
N GLY A 69 -22.12 1.09 -11.08
CA GLY A 69 -22.72 1.71 -12.26
C GLY A 69 -22.48 3.23 -12.30
N ARG A 70 -22.61 3.91 -11.15
CA ARG A 70 -22.33 5.35 -11.01
C ARG A 70 -20.86 5.67 -11.31
N VAL A 71 -19.94 4.91 -10.73
CA VAL A 71 -18.49 5.05 -10.95
C VAL A 71 -18.16 4.85 -12.44
N ARG A 72 -18.69 3.80 -13.07
CA ARG A 72 -18.48 3.53 -14.49
C ARG A 72 -19.02 4.67 -15.39
N ARG A 73 -20.24 5.14 -15.14
CA ARG A 73 -20.82 6.24 -15.91
C ARG A 73 -20.02 7.54 -15.76
N ALA A 74 -19.64 7.91 -14.54
CA ALA A 74 -18.88 9.14 -14.29
C ALA A 74 -17.52 9.12 -15.00
N ILE A 75 -16.77 8.02 -14.90
CA ILE A 75 -15.47 7.88 -15.58
C ILE A 75 -15.65 7.87 -17.11
N THR A 76 -16.66 7.18 -17.61
CA THR A 76 -16.94 7.13 -19.06
C THR A 76 -17.36 8.49 -19.60
N ALA A 77 -18.16 9.26 -18.87
CA ALA A 77 -18.53 10.61 -19.26
C ALA A 77 -17.30 11.53 -19.34
N ALA A 78 -16.39 11.44 -18.36
CA ALA A 78 -15.12 12.18 -18.41
C ALA A 78 -14.28 11.77 -19.62
N ASN A 79 -14.08 10.46 -19.83
CA ASN A 79 -13.37 9.93 -21.00
C ASN A 79 -13.91 10.52 -22.31
N ASN A 80 -15.24 10.48 -22.47
CA ASN A 80 -15.86 10.90 -23.72
C ASN A 80 -15.77 12.42 -23.95
N ARG A 81 -15.87 13.21 -22.88
CA ARG A 81 -15.63 14.68 -22.96
C ARG A 81 -14.18 15.02 -23.27
N ILE A 82 -13.21 14.29 -22.73
CA ILE A 82 -11.79 14.46 -23.07
C ILE A 82 -11.59 14.14 -24.55
N TYR A 83 -12.10 12.98 -25.01
CA TYR A 83 -12.02 12.58 -26.41
C TYR A 83 -12.62 13.61 -27.35
N GLU A 84 -13.86 14.07 -27.09
CA GLU A 84 -14.53 15.09 -27.90
C GLU A 84 -13.77 16.40 -27.95
N ALA A 85 -13.23 16.87 -26.79
CA ALA A 85 -12.45 18.09 -26.74
C ALA A 85 -11.14 17.97 -27.55
N GLY A 86 -10.47 16.80 -27.49
CA GLY A 86 -9.27 16.52 -28.28
C GLY A 86 -9.53 16.43 -29.78
N GLU A 87 -10.68 15.88 -30.19
CA GLU A 87 -11.03 15.84 -31.63
C GLU A 87 -11.36 17.24 -32.20
N ASN A 88 -11.85 18.15 -31.37
CA ASN A 88 -12.23 19.48 -31.76
C ASN A 88 -11.05 20.49 -31.79
N ASP A 89 -9.92 20.16 -31.19
CA ASP A 89 -8.75 21.04 -31.09
C ASP A 89 -7.47 20.28 -31.48
N PRO A 90 -6.84 20.64 -32.62
CA PRO A 90 -5.60 19.99 -33.07
C PRO A 90 -4.44 20.07 -32.06
N GLU A 91 -4.40 21.09 -31.19
CA GLU A 91 -3.31 21.27 -30.21
C GLU A 91 -3.45 20.29 -29.03
N THR A 92 -4.66 19.81 -28.78
CA THR A 92 -4.95 18.88 -27.68
C THR A 92 -5.36 17.50 -28.17
N ARG A 93 -5.23 17.24 -29.48
CA ARG A 93 -5.59 15.94 -30.05
C ARG A 93 -4.80 14.80 -29.43
N GLY A 94 -5.53 13.77 -28.98
CA GLY A 94 -4.95 12.61 -28.30
C GLY A 94 -4.60 12.85 -26.84
N MET A 95 -5.06 13.98 -26.24
CA MET A 95 -4.94 14.20 -24.81
C MET A 95 -5.62 13.09 -24.03
N ALA A 96 -5.02 12.74 -22.91
CA ALA A 96 -5.50 11.67 -22.07
C ALA A 96 -5.14 11.92 -20.59
N CYS A 97 -5.73 11.15 -19.70
CA CYS A 97 -5.33 11.10 -18.32
C CYS A 97 -5.45 9.67 -17.76
N VAL A 98 -4.81 9.42 -16.65
CA VAL A 98 -5.10 8.28 -15.78
C VAL A 98 -5.80 8.79 -14.52
N LEU A 99 -6.59 7.93 -13.89
CA LEU A 99 -7.37 8.36 -12.73
C LEU A 99 -7.77 7.21 -11.80
N THR A 100 -7.96 7.57 -10.54
CA THR A 100 -8.54 6.68 -9.53
C THR A 100 -9.63 7.43 -8.76
N LEU A 101 -10.86 6.92 -8.86
CA LEU A 101 -12.06 7.41 -8.16
C LEU A 101 -12.46 6.42 -7.08
N ALA A 102 -12.68 6.90 -5.84
CA ALA A 102 -13.24 6.12 -4.75
C ALA A 102 -14.60 6.71 -4.34
N LEU A 103 -15.61 5.85 -4.17
CA LEU A 103 -16.96 6.21 -3.74
C LEU A 103 -17.37 5.34 -2.55
N LEU A 104 -17.61 5.96 -1.40
CA LEU A 104 -18.06 5.32 -0.16
C LEU A 104 -19.60 5.34 -0.06
N GLU A 105 -20.20 4.17 0.01
CA GLU A 105 -21.61 4.01 0.33
C GLU A 105 -21.78 3.10 1.54
N GLY A 106 -22.33 3.63 2.62
CA GLY A 106 -22.40 2.90 3.89
C GLY A 106 -21.01 2.58 4.47
N GLN A 107 -20.63 1.33 4.44
CA GLN A 107 -19.30 0.85 4.87
C GLN A 107 -18.51 0.23 3.71
N ARG A 108 -18.87 0.51 2.47
CA ARG A 108 -18.23 -0.09 1.30
C ARG A 108 -17.68 0.99 0.40
N ILE A 109 -16.40 0.90 0.09
CA ILE A 109 -15.77 1.71 -0.95
C ILE A 109 -15.85 0.94 -2.26
N THR A 110 -16.31 1.62 -3.30
CA THR A 110 -16.21 1.18 -4.70
C THR A 110 -15.21 2.06 -5.41
N VAL A 111 -14.20 1.45 -5.99
CA VAL A 111 -13.11 2.13 -6.71
C VAL A 111 -13.29 1.90 -8.20
N GLY A 112 -13.22 2.98 -8.98
CA GLY A 112 -13.05 2.93 -10.42
C GLY A 112 -11.67 3.44 -10.79
N HIS A 113 -10.95 2.69 -11.61
CA HIS A 113 -9.54 2.94 -11.86
C HIS A 113 -9.19 2.73 -13.34
N VAL A 114 -8.39 3.64 -13.89
CA VAL A 114 -7.82 3.60 -15.24
C VAL A 114 -6.40 4.16 -15.17
N GLY A 115 -5.40 3.34 -15.50
CA GLY A 115 -3.99 3.76 -15.54
C GLY A 115 -3.15 3.19 -14.40
N ASP A 116 -2.27 4.00 -13.82
CA ASP A 116 -1.27 3.63 -12.82
C ASP A 116 -1.26 4.52 -11.57
N SER A 117 -2.19 5.48 -11.47
CA SER A 117 -2.47 6.12 -10.18
C SER A 117 -3.00 5.07 -9.21
N ARG A 118 -2.65 5.18 -7.92
CA ARG A 118 -2.89 4.08 -6.98
C ARG A 118 -3.89 4.45 -5.88
N LEU A 119 -4.61 3.45 -5.39
CA LEU A 119 -5.34 3.49 -4.12
C LEU A 119 -4.76 2.43 -3.17
N TYR A 120 -4.37 2.89 -1.99
CA TYR A 120 -3.94 2.05 -0.88
C TYR A 120 -5.00 2.02 0.22
N LEU A 121 -5.23 0.84 0.80
CA LEU A 121 -5.96 0.67 2.07
C LEU A 121 -4.94 0.53 3.20
N ILE A 122 -5.09 1.34 4.22
CA ILE A 122 -4.27 1.33 5.44
C ILE A 122 -5.16 0.89 6.60
N TRP A 123 -4.84 -0.28 7.15
CA TRP A 123 -5.60 -0.85 8.26
C TRP A 123 -4.73 -1.77 9.11
N ASN A 124 -4.83 -1.68 10.43
CA ASN A 124 -4.03 -2.46 11.39
C ASN A 124 -2.52 -2.38 11.13
N GLY A 125 -2.01 -1.20 10.78
CA GLY A 125 -0.58 -0.98 10.49
C GLY A 125 -0.10 -1.58 9.16
N VAL A 126 -1.02 -2.10 8.33
CA VAL A 126 -0.69 -2.68 7.02
C VAL A 126 -1.16 -1.76 5.90
N VAL A 127 -0.29 -1.44 4.96
CA VAL A 127 -0.61 -0.76 3.70
C VAL A 127 -0.78 -1.80 2.60
N ARG A 128 -1.92 -1.78 1.92
CA ARG A 128 -2.23 -2.71 0.83
C ARG A 128 -2.66 -1.95 -0.41
N LYS A 129 -1.95 -2.12 -1.51
CA LYS A 129 -2.34 -1.63 -2.84
C LYS A 129 -3.64 -2.33 -3.27
N ILE A 130 -4.67 -1.57 -3.60
CA ILE A 130 -5.98 -2.06 -4.04
C ILE A 130 -6.10 -2.03 -5.56
N THR A 131 -5.64 -0.96 -6.20
CA THR A 131 -5.65 -0.81 -7.65
C THR A 131 -4.47 -1.55 -8.28
N PRO A 132 -4.67 -2.38 -9.32
CA PRO A 132 -3.57 -2.88 -10.15
C PRO A 132 -3.13 -1.78 -11.11
N ASP A 133 -1.84 -1.61 -11.33
CA ASP A 133 -1.39 -0.65 -12.34
C ASP A 133 -1.65 -1.21 -13.75
N HIS A 134 -2.24 -0.40 -14.62
CA HIS A 134 -2.41 -0.73 -16.03
C HIS A 134 -1.13 -0.40 -16.82
N SER A 135 -0.02 -0.98 -16.39
CA SER A 135 1.31 -0.81 -16.96
C SER A 135 2.04 -2.14 -17.10
N PRO A 136 2.96 -2.30 -18.07
CA PRO A 136 3.73 -3.55 -18.20
C PRO A 136 4.57 -3.85 -16.96
N VAL A 137 5.03 -2.81 -16.25
CA VAL A 137 5.85 -2.94 -15.04
C VAL A 137 4.97 -3.31 -13.86
N GLY A 138 3.84 -2.63 -13.67
CA GLY A 138 2.90 -2.92 -12.60
C GLY A 138 2.31 -4.33 -12.65
N VAL A 139 2.04 -4.87 -13.86
CA VAL A 139 1.62 -6.27 -14.01
C VAL A 139 2.69 -7.25 -13.48
N LYS A 140 3.97 -6.97 -13.67
CA LYS A 140 5.07 -7.80 -13.12
C LYS A 140 5.18 -7.66 -11.62
N GLU A 141 5.04 -6.44 -11.09
CA GLU A 141 5.01 -6.18 -9.65
C GLU A 141 3.85 -6.92 -8.98
N ASP A 142 2.63 -6.79 -9.51
CA ASP A 142 1.43 -7.43 -8.97
C ASP A 142 1.49 -8.97 -8.99
N ARG A 143 2.26 -9.55 -9.91
CA ARG A 143 2.54 -11.00 -9.98
C ARG A 143 3.71 -11.44 -9.10
N GLY A 144 4.41 -10.50 -8.46
CA GLY A 144 5.61 -10.80 -7.69
C GLY A 144 6.82 -11.22 -8.53
N GLU A 145 6.81 -10.93 -9.85
CA GLU A 145 7.94 -11.22 -10.75
C GLU A 145 9.11 -10.26 -10.51
N ILE A 146 8.82 -9.05 -10.05
CA ILE A 146 9.79 -8.04 -9.63
C ILE A 146 9.36 -7.46 -8.28
N SER A 147 10.32 -6.95 -7.50
CA SER A 147 10.03 -6.24 -6.26
C SER A 147 9.48 -4.83 -6.52
N GLU A 148 8.81 -4.22 -5.53
CA GLU A 148 8.37 -2.82 -5.58
C GLU A 148 9.56 -1.88 -5.91
N LEU A 149 10.72 -2.08 -5.26
CA LEU A 149 11.92 -1.29 -5.53
C LEU A 149 12.47 -1.46 -6.96
N ASP A 150 12.35 -2.66 -7.54
CA ASP A 150 12.77 -2.90 -8.93
C ASP A 150 11.77 -2.26 -9.90
N ALA A 151 10.47 -2.27 -9.58
CA ALA A 151 9.43 -1.60 -10.35
C ALA A 151 9.66 -0.08 -10.40
N MET A 152 9.89 0.56 -9.25
CA MET A 152 10.19 2.00 -9.12
C MET A 152 11.41 2.44 -9.94
N ARG A 153 12.40 1.56 -10.14
CA ARG A 153 13.62 1.83 -10.90
C ARG A 153 13.57 1.36 -12.35
N HIS A 154 12.47 0.76 -12.76
CA HIS A 154 12.37 0.16 -14.08
C HIS A 154 12.32 1.25 -15.17
N PRO A 155 13.10 1.13 -16.29
CA PRO A 155 13.16 2.18 -17.32
C PRO A 155 11.84 2.42 -18.05
N ARG A 156 10.91 1.48 -17.98
CA ARG A 156 9.58 1.56 -18.60
C ARG A 156 8.44 1.75 -17.59
N ARG A 157 8.72 2.28 -16.37
CA ARG A 157 7.73 2.42 -15.31
C ARG A 157 6.57 3.36 -15.70
N ASN A 158 6.86 4.40 -16.48
CA ASN A 158 5.87 5.40 -16.92
C ASN A 158 5.07 4.95 -18.16
N GLU A 159 5.21 3.70 -18.63
CA GLU A 159 4.41 3.21 -19.75
C GLU A 159 3.08 2.66 -19.25
N VAL A 160 1.97 3.25 -19.68
CA VAL A 160 0.61 2.77 -19.41
C VAL A 160 -0.01 2.22 -20.69
N PHE A 161 -0.87 1.21 -20.56
CA PHE A 161 -1.63 0.64 -21.67
C PHE A 161 -3.15 0.88 -21.55
N ARG A 162 -3.57 1.64 -20.53
CA ARG A 162 -4.94 2.13 -20.34
C ARG A 162 -4.92 3.58 -19.90
N ASP A 163 -5.76 4.35 -20.57
CA ASP A 163 -5.98 5.77 -20.32
C ASP A 163 -7.45 6.13 -20.53
N ALA A 164 -7.82 7.32 -20.10
CA ALA A 164 -9.09 7.96 -20.40
C ALA A 164 -8.86 9.16 -21.32
N GLY A 165 -9.55 9.18 -22.49
CA GLY A 165 -9.52 10.27 -23.44
C GLY A 165 -9.07 9.93 -24.85
N THR A 166 -8.29 8.86 -25.06
CA THR A 166 -7.76 8.51 -26.40
C THR A 166 -8.82 7.98 -27.37
N ARG A 167 -9.94 7.48 -26.88
CA ARG A 167 -11.04 7.01 -27.73
C ARG A 167 -12.40 7.07 -27.03
N TRP A 168 -13.48 7.12 -27.81
CA TRP A 168 -14.83 7.03 -27.28
C TRP A 168 -15.10 5.66 -26.63
N ARG A 169 -15.82 5.64 -25.50
CA ARG A 169 -16.10 4.44 -24.69
C ARG A 169 -17.56 4.37 -24.26
N THR A 170 -17.99 3.16 -23.86
CA THR A 170 -19.26 2.95 -23.15
C THR A 170 -19.01 2.48 -21.72
N PRO A 171 -19.95 2.70 -20.77
CA PRO A 171 -19.78 2.30 -19.38
C PRO A 171 -19.61 0.78 -19.18
N GLU A 172 -20.18 -0.01 -20.10
CA GLU A 172 -20.17 -1.47 -20.08
C GLU A 172 -18.95 -2.07 -20.79
N GLU A 173 -18.08 -1.24 -21.40
CA GLU A 173 -16.92 -1.71 -22.14
C GLU A 173 -15.97 -2.49 -21.23
N GLU A 174 -15.83 -3.80 -21.53
CA GLU A 174 -14.91 -4.66 -20.81
C GLU A 174 -13.46 -4.21 -20.98
N GLY A 175 -12.69 -4.29 -19.88
CA GLY A 175 -11.27 -3.97 -19.91
C GLY A 175 -10.96 -2.48 -19.97
N PHE A 176 -11.93 -1.58 -19.91
CA PHE A 176 -11.67 -0.14 -19.79
C PHE A 176 -11.47 0.28 -18.33
N ILE A 177 -12.50 0.16 -17.51
CA ILE A 177 -12.45 0.57 -16.11
C ILE A 177 -12.28 -0.66 -15.23
N GLU A 178 -11.21 -0.71 -14.46
CA GLU A 178 -11.07 -1.67 -13.37
C GLU A 178 -11.96 -1.21 -12.22
N VAL A 179 -12.89 -2.07 -11.77
CA VAL A 179 -13.74 -1.77 -10.62
C VAL A 179 -13.48 -2.77 -9.51
N ARG A 180 -13.24 -2.25 -8.30
CA ARG A 180 -13.07 -3.05 -7.09
C ARG A 180 -13.93 -2.49 -5.96
N SER A 181 -14.43 -3.38 -5.10
CA SER A 181 -15.18 -2.97 -3.91
C SER A 181 -14.68 -3.74 -2.68
N PHE A 182 -14.57 -3.03 -1.57
CA PHE A 182 -14.13 -3.62 -0.30
C PHE A 182 -14.84 -2.94 0.89
N LEU A 183 -14.80 -3.61 2.05
CA LEU A 183 -15.29 -3.01 3.29
C LEU A 183 -14.28 -1.98 3.80
N PHE A 184 -14.79 -0.81 4.19
CA PHE A 184 -14.02 0.24 4.81
C PHE A 184 -14.39 0.34 6.29
N HIS A 185 -13.46 -0.01 7.15
CA HIS A 185 -13.64 0.01 8.60
C HIS A 185 -13.48 1.42 9.15
N ALA A 186 -14.15 1.73 10.25
CA ALA A 186 -14.08 3.04 10.88
C ALA A 186 -12.66 3.41 11.34
N ASP A 187 -11.85 2.43 11.68
CA ASP A 187 -10.44 2.52 12.09
C ASP A 187 -9.45 2.34 10.94
N ALA A 188 -9.91 2.37 9.69
CA ALA A 188 -9.07 2.31 8.50
C ALA A 188 -8.87 3.69 7.88
N ALA A 189 -7.85 3.81 7.01
CA ALA A 189 -7.67 4.94 6.11
C ALA A 189 -7.48 4.46 4.68
N ILE A 190 -7.70 5.33 3.70
CA ILE A 190 -7.27 5.14 2.32
C ILE A 190 -6.39 6.29 1.87
N LEU A 191 -5.51 5.99 0.94
CA LEU A 191 -4.66 6.96 0.25
C LEU A 191 -4.82 6.76 -1.25
N LEU A 192 -5.26 7.79 -1.96
CA LEU A 192 -5.19 7.85 -3.41
C LEU A 192 -3.97 8.71 -3.77
N CYS A 193 -3.22 8.32 -4.79
CA CYS A 193 -2.07 9.10 -5.24
C CYS A 193 -1.78 8.91 -6.73
N THR A 194 -1.11 9.88 -7.33
CA THR A 194 -0.48 9.76 -8.65
C THR A 194 0.87 9.05 -8.53
N ASP A 195 1.48 8.70 -9.67
CA ASP A 195 2.74 7.97 -9.74
C ASP A 195 3.92 8.77 -9.14
N GLY A 196 3.86 10.10 -9.14
CA GLY A 196 4.87 10.96 -8.50
C GLY A 196 5.06 10.69 -7.01
N LEU A 197 4.08 10.07 -6.32
CA LEU A 197 4.28 9.54 -4.97
C LEU A 197 4.83 8.12 -5.00
N SER A 198 4.16 7.21 -5.70
CA SER A 198 4.43 5.76 -5.64
C SER A 198 5.68 5.32 -6.40
N ASP A 199 6.22 6.18 -7.27
CA ASP A 199 7.50 5.96 -7.96
C ASP A 199 8.72 6.31 -7.11
N VAL A 200 8.53 7.04 -6.00
CA VAL A 200 9.63 7.51 -5.15
C VAL A 200 9.50 7.09 -3.68
N LEU A 201 8.31 6.71 -3.22
CA LEU A 201 8.09 6.19 -1.87
C LEU A 201 7.54 4.76 -1.93
N THR A 202 8.18 3.86 -1.20
CA THR A 202 7.72 2.48 -1.02
C THR A 202 6.46 2.43 -0.14
N SER A 203 5.70 1.35 -0.24
CA SER A 203 4.56 1.07 0.64
C SER A 203 4.94 1.10 2.13
N ALA A 204 6.18 0.71 2.47
CA ALA A 204 6.69 0.77 3.84
C ALA A 204 6.96 2.21 4.31
N GLU A 205 7.49 3.08 3.46
CA GLU A 205 7.69 4.50 3.77
C GLU A 205 6.36 5.24 3.89
N ILE A 206 5.41 4.96 3.00
CA ILE A 206 4.03 5.46 3.11
C ILE A 206 3.41 5.02 4.44
N ALA A 207 3.55 3.75 4.82
CA ALA A 207 3.06 3.24 6.10
C ALA A 207 3.63 4.00 7.28
N ALA A 208 4.94 4.24 7.29
CA ALA A 208 5.62 4.95 8.37
C ALA A 208 5.11 6.40 8.53
N ILE A 209 4.87 7.10 7.40
CA ILE A 209 4.34 8.47 7.43
C ILE A 209 2.90 8.48 7.97
N VAL A 210 2.07 7.55 7.51
CA VAL A 210 0.65 7.46 7.93
C VAL A 210 0.52 7.00 9.38
N ASP A 211 1.46 6.18 9.87
CA ASP A 211 1.48 5.73 11.27
C ASP A 211 1.68 6.89 12.27
N GLU A 212 2.28 7.99 11.82
CA GLU A 212 2.41 9.23 12.59
C GLU A 212 1.20 10.17 12.48
N PHE A 213 0.05 9.69 12.01
CA PHE A 213 -1.18 10.46 11.93
C PHE A 213 -1.58 11.03 13.30
N ASP A 214 -1.71 12.34 13.38
CA ASP A 214 -1.96 13.10 14.61
C ASP A 214 -3.43 13.51 14.83
N GLY A 215 -4.31 13.09 13.91
CA GLY A 215 -5.73 13.45 13.89
C GLY A 215 -6.11 14.42 12.77
N GLU A 216 -5.13 15.04 12.11
CA GLU A 216 -5.32 16.00 11.04
C GLU A 216 -4.89 15.41 9.69
N ALA A 217 -5.84 15.24 8.77
CA ALA A 217 -5.58 14.63 7.47
C ALA A 217 -4.65 15.50 6.62
N GLU A 218 -4.75 16.82 6.76
CA GLU A 218 -3.92 17.82 6.08
C GLU A 218 -2.43 17.63 6.37
N HIS A 219 -2.06 17.36 7.62
CA HIS A 219 -0.67 17.13 8.00
C HIS A 219 -0.11 15.89 7.32
N THR A 220 -0.88 14.79 7.29
CA THR A 220 -0.46 13.55 6.64
C THR A 220 -0.31 13.73 5.13
N ALA A 221 -1.27 14.38 4.47
CA ALA A 221 -1.21 14.64 3.04
C ALA A 221 0.01 15.52 2.69
N ALA A 222 0.26 16.59 3.47
CA ALA A 222 1.41 17.47 3.27
C ALA A 222 2.75 16.72 3.47
N ARG A 223 2.86 15.89 4.49
CA ARG A 223 4.08 15.10 4.78
C ARG A 223 4.38 14.06 3.70
N LEU A 224 3.35 13.43 3.11
CA LEU A 224 3.53 12.51 1.98
C LEU A 224 4.13 13.23 0.77
N VAL A 225 3.61 14.42 0.42
CA VAL A 225 4.15 15.23 -0.68
C VAL A 225 5.57 15.73 -0.37
N GLU A 226 5.84 16.19 0.85
CA GLU A 226 7.18 16.62 1.27
C GLU A 226 8.19 15.47 1.21
N ALA A 227 7.80 14.28 1.64
CA ALA A 227 8.65 13.09 1.57
C ALA A 227 8.97 12.71 0.12
N ALA A 228 7.97 12.75 -0.79
CA ALA A 228 8.18 12.48 -2.20
C ALA A 228 9.10 13.51 -2.86
N ASN A 229 8.94 14.80 -2.54
CA ASN A 229 9.86 15.85 -2.97
C ASN A 229 11.27 15.61 -2.45
N SER A 230 11.41 15.23 -1.18
CA SER A 230 12.71 14.90 -0.56
C SER A 230 13.37 13.67 -1.19
N ALA A 231 12.58 12.72 -1.70
CA ALA A 231 13.04 11.55 -2.44
C ALA A 231 13.42 11.87 -3.90
N GLY A 232 13.24 13.13 -4.34
CA GLY A 232 13.71 13.59 -5.64
C GLY A 232 12.71 14.43 -6.43
N GLY A 233 11.40 14.35 -6.14
CA GLY A 233 10.34 15.14 -6.76
C GLY A 233 10.38 15.10 -8.29
N VAL A 234 10.47 13.91 -8.87
CA VAL A 234 10.75 13.72 -10.30
C VAL A 234 9.55 13.99 -11.18
N ASP A 235 8.35 13.92 -10.62
CA ASP A 235 7.07 14.17 -11.29
C ASP A 235 6.15 15.05 -10.45
N ASN A 236 4.96 15.36 -10.99
CA ASN A 236 3.86 15.94 -10.23
C ASN A 236 3.44 14.97 -9.13
N ILE A 237 3.22 15.46 -7.93
CA ILE A 237 2.92 14.64 -6.74
C ILE A 237 1.56 15.05 -6.22
N SER A 238 0.59 14.15 -6.29
CA SER A 238 -0.77 14.44 -5.82
C SER A 238 -1.31 13.32 -4.98
N VAL A 239 -1.95 13.69 -3.86
CA VAL A 239 -2.52 12.75 -2.91
C VAL A 239 -3.89 13.19 -2.42
N VAL A 240 -4.74 12.22 -2.13
CA VAL A 240 -5.94 12.38 -1.30
C VAL A 240 -5.84 11.36 -0.17
N PHE A 241 -5.63 11.84 1.05
CA PHE A 241 -5.64 11.01 2.24
C PHE A 241 -6.99 11.08 2.92
N VAL A 242 -7.56 9.94 3.27
CA VAL A 242 -8.91 9.84 3.89
C VAL A 242 -8.82 8.97 5.12
N ALA A 243 -8.99 9.57 6.28
CA ALA A 243 -9.07 8.88 7.56
C ALA A 243 -10.52 8.50 7.88
N GLY A 244 -10.75 7.24 8.24
CA GLY A 244 -12.01 6.84 8.84
C GLY A 244 -12.26 7.55 10.17
N PRO A 245 -13.50 7.58 10.65
CA PRO A 245 -13.86 8.36 11.84
C PRO A 245 -13.13 7.94 13.13
N GLU A 246 -12.67 6.70 13.19
CA GLU A 246 -11.93 6.12 14.34
C GLU A 246 -10.46 5.86 14.01
N PHE A 247 -10.01 6.23 12.80
CA PHE A 247 -8.62 6.03 12.42
C PHE A 247 -7.68 6.85 13.32
N ALA A 248 -6.67 6.19 13.85
CA ALA A 248 -5.63 6.79 14.68
C ALA A 248 -4.27 6.19 14.32
N GLY A 249 -3.27 7.02 14.15
CA GLY A 249 -1.89 6.58 14.04
C GLY A 249 -1.40 6.01 15.38
N SER A 250 -0.33 5.22 15.37
CA SER A 250 0.23 4.63 16.60
C SER A 250 0.68 5.70 17.59
N ALA A 251 1.17 6.85 17.12
CA ALA A 251 1.51 8.01 17.97
C ALA A 251 0.29 8.57 18.71
N SER A 252 -0.87 8.67 18.02
CA SER A 252 -2.13 9.12 18.63
C SER A 252 -2.68 8.11 19.64
N ALA A 253 -2.55 6.81 19.36
CA ALA A 253 -2.98 5.75 20.27
C ALA A 253 -2.16 5.78 21.58
N VAL A 254 -0.85 5.98 21.50
CA VAL A 254 0.03 6.12 22.67
C VAL A 254 -0.33 7.39 23.48
N ALA A 255 -0.60 8.51 22.82
CA ALA A 255 -0.98 9.76 23.48
C ALA A 255 -2.37 9.65 24.15
N ALA A 256 -3.34 8.97 23.53
CA ALA A 256 -4.65 8.71 24.10
C ALA A 256 -4.58 7.80 25.32
N ASP A 257 -3.78 6.74 25.27
CA ASP A 257 -3.55 5.82 26.40
C ASP A 257 -2.82 6.52 27.55
N ALA A 258 -1.84 7.41 27.27
CA ALA A 258 -1.19 8.25 28.27
C ALA A 258 -2.17 9.22 28.93
N ARG A 259 -3.05 9.87 28.16
CA ARG A 259 -4.12 10.75 28.69
C ARG A 259 -5.15 9.97 29.52
N ALA A 260 -5.56 8.79 29.08
CA ALA A 260 -6.45 7.90 29.84
C ALA A 260 -5.83 7.48 31.18
N ARG A 261 -4.56 7.17 31.21
CA ARG A 261 -3.81 6.85 32.46
C ARG A 261 -3.69 8.06 33.39
N HIS A 262 -3.53 9.28 32.87
CA HIS A 262 -3.52 10.51 33.68
C HIS A 262 -4.91 10.91 34.17
N ALA A 263 -5.98 10.65 33.43
CA ALA A 263 -7.35 10.95 33.82
C ALA A 263 -7.87 10.04 34.96
N THR A 264 -7.29 8.87 35.15
CA THR A 264 -7.66 7.91 36.22
C THR A 264 -6.89 8.15 37.54
N THR A 265 -5.93 9.06 37.60
CA THR A 265 -5.30 9.46 38.84
C THR A 265 -6.15 10.48 39.59
N ARG A 266 -7.24 10.03 40.24
CA ARG A 266 -7.84 10.76 41.34
C ARG A 266 -6.79 10.92 42.44
N PRO A 267 -6.62 12.14 43.02
CA PRO A 267 -5.72 12.29 44.12
C PRO A 267 -6.21 11.41 45.29
N LEU A 268 -5.45 10.37 45.62
CA LEU A 268 -5.67 9.58 46.80
C LEU A 268 -5.56 10.51 48.03
N GLN A 269 -6.66 10.70 48.73
CA GLN A 269 -6.72 11.44 49.96
C GLN A 269 -5.63 10.88 50.92
N ARG A 270 -4.85 11.80 51.50
CA ARG A 270 -3.85 11.57 52.52
C ARG A 270 -4.43 10.83 53.75
N GLY A 271 -4.46 9.51 53.74
CA GLY A 271 -4.95 8.73 54.87
C GLY A 271 -4.16 7.46 55.14
N TRP A 272 -3.26 7.04 54.25
CA TRP A 272 -2.66 5.70 54.30
C TRP A 272 -1.16 5.66 54.69
N ALA A 273 -0.54 6.78 54.99
CA ALA A 273 0.90 6.84 55.28
C ALA A 273 1.34 6.15 56.56
N ARG A 274 0.40 5.79 57.47
CA ARG A 274 0.75 5.20 58.79
C ARG A 274 0.75 3.65 58.84
N MET A 275 0.26 2.96 57.83
CA MET A 275 0.11 1.48 57.86
C MET A 275 1.23 0.76 57.12
N TRP A 276 2.04 1.45 56.30
CA TRP A 276 3.04 0.82 55.44
C TRP A 276 4.38 0.55 56.11
N TRP A 277 4.76 1.29 57.12
CA TRP A 277 6.07 1.14 57.80
C TRP A 277 6.24 -0.18 58.57
N ARG A 278 5.16 -0.91 58.87
CA ARG A 278 5.23 -2.20 59.56
C ARG A 278 5.38 -3.41 58.64
N ARG A 279 5.21 -3.23 57.33
CA ARG A 279 5.29 -4.32 56.33
C ARG A 279 6.50 -4.24 55.39
N PHE A 280 7.31 -3.19 55.48
CA PHE A 280 8.48 -2.95 54.64
C PHE A 280 9.56 -4.05 54.68
N PRO A 281 9.89 -4.67 55.82
CA PRO A 281 10.92 -5.71 55.86
C PRO A 281 10.55 -6.99 55.12
N TRP A 282 9.26 -7.31 55.00
CA TRP A 282 8.80 -8.52 54.28
C TRP A 282 8.77 -8.34 52.76
N LEU A 283 8.60 -7.13 52.28
CA LEU A 283 8.67 -6.81 50.84
C LEU A 283 10.11 -6.91 50.33
N LEU A 284 11.10 -6.46 51.10
CA LEU A 284 12.51 -6.61 50.73
C LEU A 284 12.96 -8.07 50.75
N ALA A 285 12.46 -8.87 51.69
CA ALA A 285 12.73 -10.30 51.72
C ALA A 285 12.11 -11.06 50.51
N GLY A 286 10.92 -10.66 50.07
CA GLY A 286 10.28 -11.22 48.88
C GLY A 286 11.03 -10.84 47.58
N LEU A 287 11.55 -9.62 47.49
CA LEU A 287 12.30 -9.17 46.32
C LEU A 287 13.66 -9.88 46.22
N ALA A 288 14.34 -10.10 47.36
CA ALA A 288 15.59 -10.86 47.40
C ALA A 288 15.39 -12.33 47.05
N ALA A 289 14.31 -12.95 47.50
CA ALA A 289 13.95 -14.32 47.11
C ALA A 289 13.56 -14.44 45.62
N GLY A 290 12.88 -13.42 45.08
CA GLY A 290 12.52 -13.38 43.65
C GLY A 290 13.74 -13.24 42.72
N MET A 291 14.72 -12.41 43.10
CA MET A 291 15.97 -12.26 42.34
C MET A 291 16.85 -13.51 42.42
N ALA A 292 16.90 -14.21 43.57
CA ALA A 292 17.61 -15.47 43.68
C ALA A 292 16.96 -16.58 42.83
N SER A 293 15.63 -16.61 42.74
CA SER A 293 14.92 -17.55 41.90
C SER A 293 15.10 -17.25 40.41
N TRP A 294 15.19 -15.94 40.03
CA TRP A 294 15.48 -15.52 38.66
C TRP A 294 16.87 -15.95 38.22
N ALA A 295 17.90 -15.71 39.05
CA ALA A 295 19.28 -16.09 38.74
C ALA A 295 19.45 -17.63 38.63
N ALA A 296 18.64 -18.42 39.37
CA ALA A 296 18.63 -19.88 39.25
C ALA A 296 17.93 -20.35 37.97
N LEU A 297 16.94 -19.61 37.46
CA LEU A 297 16.24 -19.93 36.23
C LEU A 297 17.08 -19.66 34.98
N GLU A 298 17.95 -18.66 34.98
CA GLU A 298 18.86 -18.37 33.87
C GLU A 298 19.89 -19.49 33.62
N HIS A 299 20.20 -20.29 34.61
CA HIS A 299 21.10 -21.42 34.47
C HIS A 299 20.44 -22.72 34.03
N VAL A 300 19.09 -22.79 33.94
CA VAL A 300 18.35 -24.01 33.61
C VAL A 300 17.72 -23.99 32.22
N VAL A 301 17.53 -22.79 31.61
CA VAL A 301 16.96 -22.69 30.26
C VAL A 301 17.99 -22.08 29.31
N ALA A 302 18.96 -22.89 28.92
CA ALA A 302 19.73 -22.61 27.70
C ALA A 302 18.79 -22.88 26.50
N ILE A 303 18.19 -21.85 25.94
CA ILE A 303 17.51 -21.94 24.64
C ILE A 303 18.61 -22.26 23.60
N PRO A 304 18.55 -23.42 22.93
CA PRO A 304 19.54 -23.70 21.89
C PRO A 304 19.42 -22.62 20.81
N PRO A 305 20.55 -22.13 20.26
CA PRO A 305 20.50 -21.15 19.16
C PRO A 305 19.68 -21.73 18.02
N ALA A 306 18.86 -20.89 17.40
CA ALA A 306 18.07 -21.26 16.23
C ALA A 306 19.00 -21.86 15.17
N PRO A 307 18.65 -23.01 14.54
CA PRO A 307 19.51 -23.66 13.58
C PRO A 307 19.85 -22.69 12.44
N MET A 308 21.13 -22.51 12.18
CA MET A 308 21.60 -21.69 11.05
C MET A 308 21.09 -22.34 9.76
N ARG A 309 20.35 -21.58 8.97
CA ARG A 309 19.88 -22.01 7.65
C ARG A 309 21.06 -21.97 6.69
N HIS A 310 21.44 -23.12 6.15
CA HIS A 310 22.50 -23.22 5.17
C HIS A 310 21.94 -23.35 3.76
N THR A 311 22.54 -22.63 2.80
CA THR A 311 22.27 -22.85 1.38
C THR A 311 23.39 -23.72 0.82
N ILE A 312 23.05 -24.94 0.40
CA ILE A 312 24.03 -25.94 -0.02
C ILE A 312 23.91 -26.15 -1.53
N PRO A 313 24.98 -25.88 -2.32
CA PRO A 313 24.92 -26.08 -3.76
C PRO A 313 24.94 -27.58 -4.11
N ALA A 314 24.13 -27.95 -5.12
CA ALA A 314 24.08 -29.31 -5.65
C ALA A 314 24.16 -29.32 -7.18
N THR A 315 24.94 -30.22 -7.75
CA THR A 315 24.98 -30.56 -9.16
C THR A 315 24.15 -31.83 -9.43
N PRO A 316 23.80 -32.14 -10.70
CA PRO A 316 23.06 -33.37 -11.00
C PRO A 316 23.69 -34.63 -10.42
N GLU A 317 25.02 -34.69 -10.38
CA GLU A 317 25.81 -35.86 -9.88
C GLU A 317 25.83 -35.89 -8.33
N THR A 318 25.74 -34.76 -7.66
CA THR A 318 25.87 -34.65 -6.20
C THR A 318 24.57 -34.54 -5.47
N LEU A 319 23.43 -34.32 -6.16
CA LEU A 319 22.14 -34.05 -5.55
C LEU A 319 21.72 -35.09 -4.50
N ASN A 320 21.77 -36.38 -4.82
CA ASN A 320 21.38 -37.45 -3.89
C ASN A 320 22.24 -37.49 -2.62
N ARG A 321 23.55 -37.18 -2.75
CA ARG A 321 24.48 -37.10 -1.61
C ARG A 321 24.14 -35.87 -0.74
N VAL A 322 23.87 -34.72 -1.37
CA VAL A 322 23.50 -33.52 -0.66
C VAL A 322 22.18 -33.73 0.05
N LEU A 323 21.14 -34.31 -0.58
CA LEU A 323 19.84 -34.57 0.03
C LEU A 323 19.91 -35.53 1.22
N SER A 324 20.92 -36.41 1.29
CA SER A 324 21.11 -37.29 2.46
C SER A 324 21.78 -36.60 3.66
N SER A 325 22.34 -35.40 3.48
CA SER A 325 23.11 -34.66 4.50
C SER A 325 22.41 -33.36 4.98
N VAL A 326 21.31 -32.95 4.37
CA VAL A 326 20.60 -31.74 4.73
C VAL A 326 19.57 -31.96 5.83
N HIS A 327 19.30 -30.91 6.60
CA HIS A 327 18.34 -30.93 7.72
C HIS A 327 17.16 -30.00 7.46
N ALA A 328 16.09 -30.19 8.20
CA ALA A 328 14.91 -29.31 8.12
C ALA A 328 15.29 -27.84 8.36
N GLY A 329 14.96 -26.96 7.42
CA GLY A 329 15.34 -25.55 7.41
C GLY A 329 16.46 -25.19 6.42
N ASP A 330 17.21 -26.17 5.92
CA ASP A 330 18.22 -25.96 4.89
C ASP A 330 17.60 -25.75 3.51
N THR A 331 18.37 -25.12 2.61
CA THR A 331 17.96 -24.89 1.22
C THR A 331 19.03 -25.44 0.28
N VAL A 332 18.63 -26.26 -0.67
CA VAL A 332 19.50 -26.82 -1.69
C VAL A 332 19.41 -25.97 -2.96
N GLN A 333 20.52 -25.37 -3.40
CA GLN A 333 20.60 -24.60 -4.63
C GLN A 333 21.11 -25.49 -5.76
N LEU A 334 20.28 -25.69 -6.78
CA LEU A 334 20.65 -26.46 -7.96
C LEU A 334 21.61 -25.68 -8.86
N ALA A 335 22.60 -26.33 -9.40
CA ALA A 335 23.42 -25.84 -10.52
C ALA A 335 22.64 -26.04 -11.84
N PRO A 336 23.00 -25.35 -12.94
CA PRO A 336 22.43 -25.65 -14.25
C PRO A 336 22.64 -27.10 -14.65
N GLY A 337 21.62 -27.79 -15.18
CA GLY A 337 21.74 -29.18 -15.59
C GLY A 337 20.41 -29.95 -15.54
N HIS A 338 20.48 -31.23 -15.97
CA HIS A 338 19.34 -32.14 -15.97
C HIS A 338 19.39 -33.04 -14.72
N TYR A 339 18.33 -33.05 -13.95
CA TYR A 339 18.17 -33.79 -12.70
C TYR A 339 17.18 -34.93 -12.89
N ALA A 340 17.67 -36.14 -13.03
CA ALA A 340 16.87 -37.33 -13.27
C ALA A 340 16.09 -37.76 -11.99
N SER A 341 14.83 -38.10 -12.16
CA SER A 341 13.97 -38.69 -11.12
C SER A 341 14.26 -40.21 -10.97
N PRO A 342 14.01 -40.85 -9.76
CA PRO A 342 13.35 -40.28 -8.62
C PRO A 342 14.34 -39.86 -7.51
N PHE A 343 14.19 -38.60 -7.02
CA PHE A 343 14.76 -38.21 -5.73
C PHE A 343 13.64 -37.72 -4.79
N ARG A 344 13.84 -37.87 -3.48
CA ARG A 344 12.90 -37.40 -2.46
C ARG A 344 13.51 -36.24 -1.70
N LEU A 345 12.73 -35.13 -1.63
CA LEU A 345 13.13 -34.00 -0.82
C LEU A 345 12.79 -34.29 0.66
N PRO A 346 13.73 -34.17 1.61
CA PRO A 346 13.43 -34.34 3.03
C PRO A 346 12.44 -33.25 3.51
N ASN A 347 11.60 -33.56 4.47
CA ASN A 347 10.61 -32.63 5.00
C ASN A 347 11.31 -31.38 5.57
N GLY A 348 10.81 -30.20 5.18
CA GLY A 348 11.34 -28.90 5.65
C GLY A 348 12.61 -28.43 4.95
N VAL A 349 13.04 -29.07 3.85
CA VAL A 349 14.16 -28.63 2.99
C VAL A 349 13.63 -27.89 1.77
N GLY A 350 14.14 -26.69 1.51
CA GLY A 350 13.82 -25.89 0.32
C GLY A 350 14.68 -26.27 -0.89
N LEU A 351 14.13 -26.10 -2.11
CA LEU A 351 14.87 -26.27 -3.37
C LEU A 351 14.81 -24.96 -4.15
N ILE A 352 15.96 -24.46 -4.59
CA ILE A 352 16.07 -23.23 -5.38
C ILE A 352 16.80 -23.53 -6.68
N GLY A 353 16.32 -22.97 -7.80
CA GLY A 353 16.97 -23.07 -9.11
C GLY A 353 18.31 -22.35 -9.19
N PRO A 354 19.06 -22.53 -10.29
CA PRO A 354 20.37 -21.91 -10.46
C PRO A 354 20.26 -20.39 -10.61
N LYS A 355 21.34 -19.68 -10.24
CA LYS A 355 21.42 -18.21 -10.42
C LYS A 355 21.58 -17.81 -11.89
N THR A 356 22.10 -18.70 -12.73
CA THR A 356 22.26 -18.51 -14.19
C THR A 356 22.08 -19.85 -14.90
N GLY A 357 21.34 -19.87 -16.03
CA GLY A 357 21.03 -21.10 -16.77
C GLY A 357 19.82 -21.85 -16.20
N ASP A 358 19.41 -22.93 -16.87
CA ASP A 358 18.23 -23.72 -16.51
C ASP A 358 18.58 -25.01 -15.77
N ALA A 359 17.79 -25.35 -14.75
CA ALA A 359 17.77 -26.68 -14.14
C ALA A 359 16.44 -27.36 -14.49
N VAL A 360 16.50 -28.44 -15.27
CA VAL A 360 15.34 -29.25 -15.63
C VAL A 360 15.23 -30.42 -14.66
N VAL A 361 14.13 -30.48 -13.94
CA VAL A 361 13.83 -31.55 -12.99
C VAL A 361 12.68 -32.40 -13.55
N ASP A 362 12.92 -33.69 -13.79
CA ASP A 362 11.88 -34.62 -14.17
C ASP A 362 10.89 -34.77 -13.00
N SER A 363 9.61 -34.77 -13.29
CA SER A 363 8.47 -34.63 -12.36
C SER A 363 8.66 -35.31 -11.00
N VAL A 364 8.61 -34.53 -9.92
CA VAL A 364 8.59 -35.00 -8.53
C VAL A 364 7.18 -35.48 -8.18
N PRO A 365 6.96 -36.75 -7.74
CA PRO A 365 5.66 -37.17 -7.22
C PRO A 365 5.34 -36.39 -5.94
N ARG A 366 4.26 -35.61 -5.96
CA ARG A 366 3.69 -35.02 -4.74
C ARG A 366 3.02 -36.14 -3.93
N GLN A 367 3.40 -36.28 -2.67
CA GLN A 367 2.60 -36.96 -1.65
C GLN A 367 1.83 -35.94 -0.83
#